data_5a20399b1ceecb4947035fb4a0a4ffb7
#
_entry.id   5a20399b1ceecb4947035fb4a0a4ffb7
#
_cell.length_a   1.000
_cell.length_b   1.000
_cell.length_c   1.000
_cell.angle_alpha   90.00
_cell.angle_beta   90.00
_cell.angle_gamma   90.00
#
_symmetry.space_group_name_H-M   'P 1'
#
loop_
_entity.id
_entity.type
_entity.pdbx_description
1 polymer ?
#
loop_
_entity_poly.entity_id
_entity_poly.type
_entity_poly.pdbx_seq_one_letter_code
_entity_poly.pdbx_strand_id
1 'polypeptide(L)'
;MKYHHGNLKEELISSACKICEANGHAHMSLRSIAKEANVSQTAPYRHFKTKEDLLAEVSKKGFEKLGEILNQASCQNDNMTAKERFIEMGFAYVKFGLERRNTYDLMHSPIIDKVEFPELLEAASAAFDELIKIIAELNPGISDTDLSRQCIRHWAQVHGLVDLVGDAKI
;
A
#
# COMPACT_ATOMS: atom_id res chain seq x y z
N MET A 1 -7.87 10.93 31.50
CA MET A 1 -7.11 10.52 30.34
C MET A 1 -6.37 11.71 29.75
N LYS A 2 -5.02 11.72 29.74
CA LYS A 2 -4.26 12.83 29.17
C LYS A 2 -4.35 12.75 27.63
N TYR A 3 -5.03 13.71 27.02
CA TYR A 3 -5.00 13.92 25.58
C TYR A 3 -3.58 14.39 25.20
N HIS A 4 -2.84 13.54 24.49
CA HIS A 4 -1.58 13.92 23.88
C HIS A 4 -1.88 14.66 22.56
N HIS A 5 -1.87 16.00 22.59
CA HIS A 5 -2.09 16.86 21.41
C HIS A 5 -1.06 16.68 20.27
N GLY A 6 -0.03 15.86 20.46
CA GLY A 6 1.05 15.64 19.48
C GLY A 6 0.79 14.52 18.47
N ASN A 7 -0.28 13.72 18.59
CA ASN A 7 -0.46 12.52 17.74
C ASN A 7 -1.85 12.40 17.09
N LEU A 8 -2.65 13.47 17.08
CA LEU A 8 -4.02 13.40 16.57
C LEU A 8 -4.08 13.04 15.07
N LYS A 9 -3.14 13.54 14.27
CA LYS A 9 -3.07 13.19 12.83
C LYS A 9 -2.90 11.67 12.66
N GLU A 10 -1.97 11.07 13.39
CA GLU A 10 -1.71 9.62 13.33
C GLU A 10 -2.88 8.78 13.84
N GLU A 11 -3.56 9.24 14.91
CA GLU A 11 -4.77 8.58 15.43
C GLU A 11 -5.90 8.61 14.40
N LEU A 12 -6.09 9.72 13.70
CA LEU A 12 -7.06 9.86 12.62
C LEU A 12 -6.72 8.95 11.43
N ILE A 13 -5.44 8.89 11.02
CA ILE A 13 -4.98 7.98 9.95
C ILE A 13 -5.20 6.53 10.37
N SER A 14 -4.83 6.15 11.60
CA SER A 14 -5.05 4.80 12.12
C SER A 14 -6.52 4.41 12.12
N SER A 15 -7.41 5.31 12.54
CA SER A 15 -8.86 5.10 12.50
C SER A 15 -9.38 4.98 11.06
N ALA A 16 -8.82 5.78 10.15
CA ALA A 16 -9.14 5.72 8.73
C ALA A 16 -8.72 4.38 8.10
N CYS A 17 -7.53 3.87 8.41
CA CYS A 17 -7.06 2.57 7.96
C CYS A 17 -8.00 1.43 8.43
N LYS A 18 -8.45 1.48 9.70
CA LYS A 18 -9.40 0.49 10.24
C LYS A 18 -10.75 0.52 9.51
N ILE A 19 -11.30 1.72 9.27
CA ILE A 19 -12.56 1.86 8.54
C ILE A 19 -12.40 1.39 7.09
N CYS A 20 -11.28 1.74 6.44
CA CYS A 20 -10.99 1.30 5.09
C CYS A 20 -10.96 -0.22 5.02
N GLU A 21 -10.21 -0.87 5.89
CA GLU A 21 -10.06 -2.32 5.91
C GLU A 21 -11.39 -3.04 6.17
N ALA A 22 -12.21 -2.52 7.10
CA ALA A 22 -13.48 -3.14 7.46
C ALA A 22 -14.60 -2.92 6.41
N ASN A 23 -14.68 -1.72 5.81
CA ASN A 23 -15.87 -1.29 5.06
C ASN A 23 -15.55 -0.75 3.66
N GLY A 24 -14.29 -0.66 3.28
CA GLY A 24 -13.85 -0.03 2.04
C GLY A 24 -13.86 1.49 2.08
N HIS A 25 -13.15 2.09 1.14
CA HIS A 25 -12.93 3.54 1.06
C HIS A 25 -14.22 4.35 0.72
N ALA A 26 -15.22 3.70 0.11
CA ALA A 26 -16.49 4.35 -0.17
C ALA A 26 -17.21 4.83 1.10
N HIS A 27 -17.08 4.09 2.20
CA HIS A 27 -17.68 4.40 3.49
C HIS A 27 -16.86 5.38 4.36
N MET A 28 -15.71 5.82 3.88
CA MET A 28 -14.86 6.75 4.59
C MET A 28 -15.33 8.20 4.41
N SER A 29 -15.34 8.94 5.52
CA SER A 29 -15.55 10.38 5.56
C SER A 29 -14.82 10.96 6.76
N LEU A 30 -14.50 12.26 6.73
CA LEU A 30 -13.88 12.93 7.88
C LEU A 30 -14.74 12.83 9.14
N ARG A 31 -16.08 12.80 8.99
CA ARG A 31 -17.01 12.61 10.10
C ARG A 31 -17.00 11.20 10.69
N SER A 32 -16.98 10.15 9.82
CA SER A 32 -16.92 8.76 10.29
C SER A 32 -15.61 8.49 11.04
N ILE A 33 -14.52 9.10 10.59
CA ILE A 33 -13.20 8.96 11.21
C ILE A 33 -13.12 9.71 12.55
N ALA A 34 -13.69 10.93 12.65
CA ALA A 34 -13.80 11.64 13.92
C ALA A 34 -14.55 10.80 14.96
N LYS A 35 -15.65 10.14 14.54
CA LYS A 35 -16.42 9.25 15.41
C LYS A 35 -15.60 8.04 15.85
N GLU A 36 -14.90 7.38 14.93
CA GLU A 36 -14.04 6.22 15.22
C GLU A 36 -12.89 6.58 16.17
N ALA A 37 -12.26 7.74 15.94
CA ALA A 37 -11.17 8.26 16.77
C ALA A 37 -11.66 8.87 18.10
N ASN A 38 -12.98 8.91 18.35
CA ASN A 38 -13.60 9.49 19.53
C ASN A 38 -13.18 10.97 19.79
N VAL A 39 -13.15 11.75 18.71
CA VAL A 39 -12.83 13.18 18.74
C VAL A 39 -13.98 14.04 18.23
N SER A 40 -13.89 15.38 18.37
CA SER A 40 -14.89 16.28 17.82
C SER A 40 -14.96 16.17 16.30
N GLN A 41 -16.15 16.33 15.71
CA GLN A 41 -16.36 16.27 14.26
C GLN A 41 -15.55 17.32 13.48
N THR A 42 -15.08 18.36 14.13
CA THR A 42 -14.25 19.42 13.54
C THR A 42 -12.76 19.13 13.60
N ALA A 43 -12.33 18.17 14.43
CA ALA A 43 -10.92 17.86 14.63
C ALA A 43 -10.19 17.40 13.35
N PRO A 44 -10.75 16.52 12.51
CA PRO A 44 -10.10 16.09 11.28
C PRO A 44 -9.81 17.22 10.30
N TYR A 45 -10.68 18.24 10.23
CA TYR A 45 -10.52 19.36 9.28
C TYR A 45 -9.31 20.26 9.57
N ARG A 46 -8.67 20.10 10.74
CA ARG A 46 -7.39 20.75 11.05
C ARG A 46 -6.20 20.08 10.38
N HIS A 47 -6.35 18.83 9.94
CA HIS A 47 -5.28 18.00 9.39
C HIS A 47 -5.53 17.64 7.92
N PHE A 48 -6.78 17.51 7.51
CA PHE A 48 -7.20 17.12 6.16
C PHE A 48 -8.19 18.13 5.62
N LYS A 49 -7.85 18.76 4.50
CA LYS A 49 -8.73 19.74 3.84
C LYS A 49 -9.87 19.04 3.10
N THR A 50 -9.58 17.90 2.52
CA THR A 50 -10.49 17.13 1.69
C THR A 50 -10.55 15.65 2.14
N LYS A 51 -11.49 14.90 1.60
CA LYS A 51 -11.54 13.44 1.76
C LYS A 51 -10.34 12.80 1.05
N GLU A 52 -9.94 13.34 -0.08
CA GLU A 52 -8.83 12.86 -0.89
C GLU A 52 -7.50 12.93 -0.12
N ASP A 53 -7.24 14.00 0.65
CA ASP A 53 -6.05 14.11 1.51
C ASP A 53 -5.97 12.92 2.48
N LEU A 54 -7.10 12.54 3.05
CA LEU A 54 -7.16 11.42 3.98
C LEU A 54 -7.00 10.07 3.28
N LEU A 55 -7.65 9.89 2.11
CA LEU A 55 -7.52 8.66 1.31
C LEU A 55 -6.08 8.48 0.84
N ALA A 56 -5.38 9.56 0.49
CA ALA A 56 -3.97 9.54 0.12
C ALA A 56 -3.08 9.05 1.27
N GLU A 57 -3.32 9.53 2.50
CA GLU A 57 -2.58 9.04 3.67
C GLU A 57 -2.85 7.55 3.96
N VAL A 58 -4.08 7.07 3.82
CA VAL A 58 -4.41 5.64 3.98
C VAL A 58 -3.74 4.80 2.89
N SER A 59 -3.79 5.27 1.64
CA SER A 59 -3.12 4.62 0.51
C SER A 59 -1.60 4.57 0.71
N LYS A 60 -1.00 5.68 1.18
CA LYS A 60 0.43 5.74 1.54
C LYS A 60 0.79 4.68 2.59
N LYS A 61 -0.01 4.56 3.67
CA LYS A 61 0.19 3.51 4.69
C LYS A 61 0.07 2.10 4.12
N GLY A 62 -0.79 1.90 3.14
CA GLY A 62 -0.89 0.65 2.40
C GLY A 62 0.40 0.32 1.63
N PHE A 63 0.95 1.27 0.88
CA PHE A 63 2.21 1.10 0.15
C PHE A 63 3.42 0.94 1.07
N GLU A 64 3.52 1.74 2.15
CA GLU A 64 4.56 1.56 3.18
C GLU A 64 4.53 0.13 3.72
N LYS A 65 3.34 -0.39 4.06
CA LYS A 65 3.20 -1.76 4.58
C LYS A 65 3.52 -2.83 3.53
N LEU A 66 3.11 -2.64 2.28
CA LEU A 66 3.48 -3.53 1.19
C LEU A 66 5.00 -3.55 0.99
N GLY A 67 5.65 -2.38 0.95
CA GLY A 67 7.11 -2.27 0.82
C GLY A 67 7.86 -3.00 1.95
N GLU A 68 7.42 -2.85 3.21
CA GLU A 68 7.97 -3.61 4.34
C GLU A 68 7.86 -5.13 4.13
N ILE A 69 6.70 -5.61 3.69
CA ILE A 69 6.44 -7.04 3.48
C ILE A 69 7.31 -7.58 2.34
N LEU A 70 7.42 -6.85 1.23
CA LEU A 70 8.26 -7.24 0.09
C LEU A 70 9.74 -7.24 0.46
N ASN A 71 10.20 -6.21 1.18
CA ASN A 71 11.58 -6.14 1.68
C ASN A 71 11.89 -7.32 2.62
N GLN A 72 10.99 -7.62 3.55
CA GLN A 72 11.14 -8.79 4.42
C GLN A 72 11.25 -10.09 3.61
N ALA A 73 10.37 -10.30 2.63
CA ALA A 73 10.39 -11.50 1.79
C ALA A 73 11.69 -11.59 0.96
N SER A 74 12.24 -10.45 0.52
CA SER A 74 13.49 -10.40 -0.24
C SER A 74 14.75 -10.58 0.62
N CYS A 75 14.69 -10.27 1.92
CA CYS A 75 15.85 -10.31 2.84
C CYS A 75 15.88 -11.57 3.72
N GLN A 76 14.83 -12.37 3.74
CA GLN A 76 14.52 -13.34 4.82
C GLN A 76 15.31 -14.64 4.80
N ASN A 77 16.43 -14.76 4.17
CA ASN A 77 17.30 -15.91 4.47
C ASN A 77 18.61 -15.86 3.67
N ASP A 78 19.74 -15.80 4.33
CA ASP A 78 21.06 -15.94 3.70
C ASP A 78 21.23 -17.28 2.95
N ASN A 79 20.34 -18.25 3.18
CA ASN A 79 20.34 -19.56 2.53
C ASN A 79 19.44 -19.64 1.29
N MET A 80 18.67 -18.59 0.97
CA MET A 80 17.80 -18.59 -0.20
C MET A 80 18.49 -17.96 -1.42
N THR A 81 18.31 -18.58 -2.56
CA THR A 81 18.73 -17.99 -3.85
C THR A 81 17.87 -16.77 -4.20
N ALA A 82 18.37 -15.88 -5.03
CA ALA A 82 17.62 -14.74 -5.54
C ALA A 82 16.28 -15.17 -6.19
N LYS A 83 16.26 -16.33 -6.86
CA LYS A 83 15.05 -16.89 -7.47
C LYS A 83 14.02 -17.30 -6.43
N GLU A 84 14.42 -17.94 -5.35
CA GLU A 84 13.52 -18.33 -4.27
C GLU A 84 12.95 -17.09 -3.56
N ARG A 85 13.79 -16.09 -3.27
CA ARG A 85 13.35 -14.81 -2.70
C ARG A 85 12.36 -14.08 -3.61
N PHE A 86 12.59 -14.08 -4.93
CA PHE A 86 11.65 -13.51 -5.89
C PHE A 86 10.29 -14.20 -5.88
N ILE A 87 10.26 -15.54 -5.76
CA ILE A 87 9.02 -16.31 -5.66
C ILE A 87 8.28 -15.96 -4.35
N GLU A 88 9.00 -15.90 -3.23
CA GLU A 88 8.42 -15.51 -1.93
C GLU A 88 7.85 -14.09 -1.95
N MET A 89 8.53 -13.14 -2.61
CA MET A 89 7.99 -11.80 -2.82
C MET A 89 6.67 -11.81 -3.60
N GLY A 90 6.57 -12.64 -4.64
CA GLY A 90 5.33 -12.79 -5.40
C GLY A 90 4.18 -13.32 -4.54
N PHE A 91 4.44 -14.35 -3.73
CA PHE A 91 3.45 -14.86 -2.76
C PHE A 91 3.06 -13.82 -1.71
N ALA A 92 4.03 -13.09 -1.18
CA ALA A 92 3.81 -12.04 -0.19
C ALA A 92 2.94 -10.90 -0.75
N TYR A 93 3.16 -10.50 -2.01
CA TYR A 93 2.34 -9.50 -2.71
C TYR A 93 0.89 -9.97 -2.85
N VAL A 94 0.68 -11.18 -3.39
CA VAL A 94 -0.66 -11.74 -3.58
C VAL A 94 -1.38 -11.91 -2.25
N LYS A 95 -0.70 -12.44 -1.25
CA LYS A 95 -1.25 -12.57 0.10
C LYS A 95 -1.69 -11.23 0.69
N PHE A 96 -0.85 -10.19 0.58
CA PHE A 96 -1.20 -8.84 1.01
C PHE A 96 -2.49 -8.34 0.33
N GLY A 97 -2.58 -8.45 -1.00
CA GLY A 97 -3.74 -8.01 -1.76
C GLY A 97 -5.03 -8.74 -1.38
N LEU A 98 -4.96 -10.05 -1.13
CA LEU A 98 -6.12 -10.85 -0.74
C LEU A 98 -6.54 -10.61 0.72
N GLU A 99 -5.59 -10.54 1.66
CA GLU A 99 -5.88 -10.33 3.08
C GLU A 99 -6.31 -8.89 3.40
N ARG A 100 -5.88 -7.91 2.58
CA ARG A 100 -6.15 -6.49 2.76
C ARG A 100 -6.87 -5.88 1.55
N ARG A 101 -7.87 -6.59 1.04
CA ARG A 101 -8.54 -6.27 -0.22
C ARG A 101 -8.99 -4.81 -0.30
N ASN A 102 -9.67 -4.30 0.71
CA ASN A 102 -10.17 -2.93 0.71
C ASN A 102 -9.07 -1.87 0.68
N THR A 103 -7.97 -2.11 1.38
CA THR A 103 -6.79 -1.23 1.35
C THR A 103 -6.09 -1.33 -0.02
N TYR A 104 -5.94 -2.54 -0.54
CA TYR A 104 -5.35 -2.79 -1.86
C TYR A 104 -6.15 -2.10 -2.98
N ASP A 105 -7.48 -2.21 -2.96
CA ASP A 105 -8.36 -1.54 -3.92
C ASP A 105 -8.20 -0.02 -3.88
N LEU A 106 -8.08 0.57 -2.68
CA LEU A 106 -7.80 2.00 -2.54
C LEU A 106 -6.44 2.38 -3.12
N MET A 107 -5.38 1.60 -2.82
CA MET A 107 -4.01 1.86 -3.31
C MET A 107 -3.94 1.92 -4.85
N HIS A 108 -4.77 1.14 -5.53
CA HIS A 108 -4.81 1.03 -6.99
C HIS A 108 -6.01 1.76 -7.63
N SER A 109 -6.83 2.40 -6.82
CA SER A 109 -7.99 3.16 -7.29
C SER A 109 -7.59 4.42 -8.07
N PRO A 110 -8.28 4.73 -9.18
CA PRO A 110 -8.08 5.98 -9.91
C PRO A 110 -8.67 7.20 -9.17
N ILE A 111 -9.31 7.02 -8.02
CA ILE A 111 -9.93 8.11 -7.25
C ILE A 111 -8.88 9.07 -6.66
N ILE A 112 -7.61 8.63 -6.57
CA ILE A 112 -6.49 9.42 -6.06
C ILE A 112 -5.47 9.55 -7.18
N ASP A 113 -5.25 10.77 -7.67
CA ASP A 113 -4.10 11.05 -8.52
C ASP A 113 -2.83 11.11 -7.65
N LYS A 114 -2.00 10.06 -7.73
CA LYS A 114 -0.79 9.97 -6.90
C LYS A 114 0.21 11.10 -7.16
N VAL A 115 0.16 11.72 -8.35
CA VAL A 115 1.05 12.84 -8.70
C VAL A 115 0.75 14.08 -7.85
N GLU A 116 -0.50 14.26 -7.42
CA GLU A 116 -0.89 15.37 -6.53
C GLU A 116 -0.44 15.15 -5.07
N PHE A 117 -0.01 13.93 -4.72
CA PHE A 117 0.40 13.55 -3.36
C PHE A 117 1.83 12.99 -3.36
N PRO A 118 2.87 13.84 -3.30
CA PRO A 118 4.28 13.42 -3.43
C PRO A 118 4.70 12.33 -2.45
N GLU A 119 4.26 12.39 -1.19
CA GLU A 119 4.59 11.37 -0.20
C GLU A 119 3.93 10.00 -0.50
N LEU A 120 2.75 9.99 -1.10
CA LEU A 120 2.10 8.77 -1.57
C LEU A 120 2.85 8.19 -2.78
N LEU A 121 3.23 9.05 -3.72
CA LEU A 121 4.01 8.64 -4.90
C LEU A 121 5.35 8.04 -4.48
N GLU A 122 6.04 8.66 -3.50
CA GLU A 122 7.29 8.14 -2.94
C GLU A 122 7.09 6.75 -2.31
N ALA A 123 6.06 6.58 -1.48
CA ALA A 123 5.77 5.28 -0.86
C ALA A 123 5.44 4.20 -1.90
N ALA A 124 4.67 4.55 -2.94
CA ALA A 124 4.35 3.62 -4.03
C ALA A 124 5.61 3.24 -4.83
N SER A 125 6.47 4.22 -5.12
CA SER A 125 7.74 3.99 -5.81
C SER A 125 8.68 3.11 -4.98
N ALA A 126 8.82 3.38 -3.68
CA ALA A 126 9.65 2.59 -2.78
C ALA A 126 9.21 1.12 -2.70
N ALA A 127 7.89 0.86 -2.70
CA ALA A 127 7.37 -0.51 -2.76
C ALA A 127 7.71 -1.20 -4.10
N PHE A 128 7.67 -0.47 -5.22
CA PHE A 128 8.03 -0.98 -6.54
C PHE A 128 9.54 -1.21 -6.70
N ASP A 129 10.37 -0.40 -6.02
CA ASP A 129 11.83 -0.52 -6.02
C ASP A 129 12.30 -1.88 -5.46
N GLU A 130 11.55 -2.51 -4.56
CA GLU A 130 11.89 -3.86 -4.08
C GLU A 130 11.85 -4.90 -5.23
N LEU A 131 10.90 -4.76 -6.15
CA LEU A 131 10.84 -5.59 -7.34
C LEU A 131 12.01 -5.29 -8.30
N ILE A 132 12.35 -4.02 -8.49
CA ILE A 132 13.49 -3.60 -9.33
C ILE A 132 14.78 -4.23 -8.82
N LYS A 133 15.03 -4.17 -7.52
CA LYS A 133 16.25 -4.72 -6.87
C LYS A 133 16.41 -6.21 -7.17
N ILE A 134 15.37 -7.02 -6.93
CA ILE A 134 15.46 -8.47 -7.10
C ILE A 134 15.55 -8.89 -8.58
N ILE A 135 14.87 -8.18 -9.49
CA ILE A 135 14.97 -8.45 -10.93
C ILE A 135 16.37 -8.11 -11.45
N ALA A 136 16.97 -7.01 -11.02
CA ALA A 136 18.34 -6.64 -11.36
C ALA A 136 19.35 -7.67 -10.82
N GLU A 137 19.18 -8.18 -9.62
CA GLU A 137 20.00 -9.24 -9.04
C GLU A 137 19.90 -10.55 -9.85
N LEU A 138 18.71 -10.90 -10.32
CA LEU A 138 18.47 -12.09 -11.14
C LEU A 138 19.07 -11.99 -12.55
N ASN A 139 19.31 -10.77 -13.05
CA ASN A 139 19.76 -10.52 -14.42
C ASN A 139 20.95 -9.54 -14.44
N PRO A 140 22.14 -9.96 -13.98
CA PRO A 140 23.32 -9.09 -13.99
C PRO A 140 23.61 -8.55 -15.39
N GLY A 141 23.73 -7.23 -15.52
CA GLY A 141 24.01 -6.57 -16.80
C GLY A 141 22.78 -6.32 -17.68
N ILE A 142 21.57 -6.54 -17.17
CA ILE A 142 20.33 -6.17 -17.88
C ILE A 142 20.30 -4.67 -18.22
N SER A 143 19.80 -4.31 -19.40
CA SER A 143 19.59 -2.91 -19.75
C SER A 143 18.43 -2.30 -18.96
N ASP A 144 18.47 -0.97 -18.69
CA ASP A 144 17.39 -0.28 -17.98
C ASP A 144 16.03 -0.46 -18.66
N THR A 145 16.02 -0.50 -19.99
CA THR A 145 14.80 -0.73 -20.78
C THR A 145 14.22 -2.13 -20.54
N ASP A 146 15.06 -3.14 -20.52
CA ASP A 146 14.62 -4.53 -20.33
C ASP A 146 14.26 -4.79 -18.86
N LEU A 147 14.99 -4.17 -17.92
CA LEU A 147 14.67 -4.19 -16.49
C LEU A 147 13.27 -3.64 -16.27
N SER A 148 12.97 -2.44 -16.79
CA SER A 148 11.63 -1.83 -16.68
C SER A 148 10.54 -2.72 -17.28
N ARG A 149 10.77 -3.32 -18.45
CA ARG A 149 9.82 -4.26 -19.09
C ARG A 149 9.55 -5.49 -18.23
N GLN A 150 10.60 -6.09 -17.65
CA GLN A 150 10.46 -7.25 -16.79
C GLN A 150 9.70 -6.90 -15.51
N CYS A 151 10.04 -5.79 -14.86
CA CYS A 151 9.34 -5.32 -13.66
C CYS A 151 7.85 -5.11 -13.92
N ILE A 152 7.48 -4.41 -15.00
CA ILE A 152 6.07 -4.19 -15.36
C ILE A 152 5.36 -5.54 -15.63
N ARG A 153 6.01 -6.48 -16.33
CA ARG A 153 5.43 -7.80 -16.61
C ARG A 153 5.14 -8.57 -15.33
N HIS A 154 6.11 -8.66 -14.43
CA HIS A 154 5.94 -9.42 -13.19
C HIS A 154 4.94 -8.75 -12.24
N TRP A 155 4.98 -7.41 -12.16
CA TRP A 155 3.98 -6.68 -11.39
C TRP A 155 2.56 -6.91 -11.94
N ALA A 156 2.36 -6.83 -13.26
CA ALA A 156 1.06 -7.09 -13.89
C ALA A 156 0.56 -8.53 -13.63
N GLN A 157 1.47 -9.51 -13.55
CA GLN A 157 1.10 -10.90 -13.25
C GLN A 157 0.56 -11.05 -11.82
N VAL A 158 1.28 -10.55 -10.80
CA VAL A 158 0.83 -10.67 -9.40
C VAL A 158 -0.38 -9.78 -9.13
N HIS A 159 -0.46 -8.61 -9.75
CA HIS A 159 -1.62 -7.71 -9.68
C HIS A 159 -2.87 -8.39 -10.27
N GLY A 160 -2.76 -8.94 -11.47
CA GLY A 160 -3.84 -9.69 -12.10
C GLY A 160 -4.26 -10.91 -11.30
N LEU A 161 -3.34 -11.60 -10.61
CA LEU A 161 -3.69 -12.70 -9.70
C LEU A 161 -4.52 -12.25 -8.52
N VAL A 162 -4.17 -11.12 -7.88
CA VAL A 162 -4.97 -10.55 -6.79
C VAL A 162 -6.38 -10.24 -7.25
N ASP A 163 -6.54 -9.64 -8.43
CA ASP A 163 -7.86 -9.26 -8.95
C ASP A 163 -8.67 -10.49 -9.34
N LEU A 164 -8.07 -11.43 -10.09
CA LEU A 164 -8.77 -12.65 -10.53
C LEU A 164 -9.18 -13.55 -9.36
N VAL A 165 -8.32 -13.70 -8.35
CA VAL A 165 -8.62 -14.54 -7.17
C VAL A 165 -9.51 -13.81 -6.18
N GLY A 166 -9.30 -12.51 -5.99
CA GLY A 166 -10.09 -11.69 -5.05
C GLY A 166 -11.54 -11.49 -5.51
N ASP A 167 -11.76 -11.36 -6.82
CA ASP A 167 -13.09 -11.24 -7.41
C ASP A 167 -13.71 -12.60 -7.73
N ALA A 168 -12.89 -13.64 -7.75
CA ALA A 168 -13.38 -14.96 -8.09
C ALA A 168 -14.30 -15.49 -6.99
N LYS A 169 -15.55 -15.51 -7.32
CA LYS A 169 -16.51 -16.50 -6.83
C LYS A 169 -16.19 -17.86 -7.48
N ILE A 170 -14.88 -18.20 -7.59
CA ILE A 170 -14.40 -19.47 -8.05
C ILE A 170 -14.24 -20.38 -6.84
#